data_3b93b7259e7acb992d17b3fdac07d819
#
_entry.id   3b93b7259e7acb992d17b3fdac07d819
#
_cell.length_a   1.000
_cell.length_b   1.000
_cell.length_c   1.000
_cell.angle_alpha   90.00
_cell.angle_beta   90.00
_cell.angle_gamma   90.00
#
_symmetry.space_group_name_H-M   'P 1'
#
loop_
_entity.id
_entity.type
_entity.pdbx_description
1 polymer ?
#
loop_
_entity_poly.entity_id
_entity_poly.type
_entity_poly.pdbx_seq_one_letter_code
_entity_poly.pdbx_strand_id
1 'polypeptide(L)'
;MIKVTDLSKIFRTEEIETTALNGVSFEIKEGEFVAIMGPSGCGKSTLLNILGLLDNPSGGSYELMGQEVAKLKERDRTRFRKGNIGFVFQSFNLIDELNVFENVELPLKYLNIGAAERKRRVT
;
A
#
# COMPACT_ATOMS: atom_id res chain seq x y z
N MET A 1 11.98 6.43 -2.87
CA MET A 1 12.33 6.86 -1.52
C MET A 1 11.07 7.00 -0.66
N ILE A 2 11.12 6.49 0.53
CA ILE A 2 10.03 6.55 1.50
C ILE A 2 10.55 7.23 2.77
N LYS A 3 9.86 8.25 3.25
CA LYS A 3 10.18 8.92 4.51
C LYS A 3 8.94 9.00 5.39
N VAL A 4 9.01 8.43 6.57
CA VAL A 4 7.92 8.39 7.53
C VAL A 4 8.37 9.09 8.81
N THR A 5 7.56 10.02 9.30
CA THR A 5 7.85 10.80 10.51
C THR A 5 6.66 10.78 11.46
N ASP A 6 6.86 10.26 12.66
CA ASP A 6 5.86 10.19 13.74
C ASP A 6 4.51 9.62 13.28
N LEU A 7 4.55 8.58 12.45
CA LEU A 7 3.36 7.95 11.90
C LEU A 7 2.55 7.27 12.99
N SER A 8 1.27 7.58 13.04
CA SER A 8 0.35 7.01 14.03
C SER A 8 -0.92 6.52 13.37
N LYS A 9 -1.49 5.45 13.88
CA LYS A 9 -2.80 4.95 13.47
C LYS A 9 -3.58 4.48 14.66
N ILE A 10 -4.78 5.03 14.82
CA ILE A 10 -5.70 4.72 15.91
C ILE A 10 -6.99 4.23 15.26
N PHE A 11 -7.41 3.02 15.62
CA PHE A 11 -8.72 2.46 15.26
C PHE A 11 -9.70 2.70 16.38
N ARG A 12 -10.83 3.28 16.06
CA ARG A 12 -11.90 3.57 17.03
C ARG A 12 -13.18 2.83 16.67
N THR A 13 -13.75 2.17 17.65
CA THR A 13 -15.12 1.68 17.62
C THR A 13 -15.92 2.45 18.67
N GLU A 14 -17.24 2.23 18.76
CA GLU A 14 -18.08 2.93 19.75
C GLU A 14 -17.62 2.70 21.19
N GLU A 15 -16.97 1.58 21.48
CA GLU A 15 -16.58 1.18 22.84
C GLU A 15 -15.07 1.12 23.07
N ILE A 16 -14.26 0.97 21.99
CA ILE A 16 -12.83 0.69 22.11
C ILE A 16 -12.02 1.57 21.18
N GLU A 17 -10.92 2.11 21.70
CA GLU A 17 -9.88 2.79 20.91
C GLU A 17 -8.62 1.92 20.97
N THR A 18 -8.11 1.54 19.77
CA THR A 18 -6.90 0.73 19.66
C THR A 18 -5.83 1.49 18.89
N THR A 19 -4.68 1.72 19.53
CA THR A 19 -3.53 2.32 18.88
C THR A 19 -2.74 1.23 18.18
N ALA A 20 -2.79 1.21 16.85
CA ALA A 20 -2.04 0.23 16.04
C ALA A 20 -0.61 0.70 15.76
N LEU A 21 -0.41 2.00 15.57
CA LEU A 21 0.91 2.62 15.38
C LEU A 21 1.03 3.85 16.28
N ASN A 22 2.19 4.01 16.89
CA ASN A 22 2.44 5.11 17.83
C ASN A 22 3.80 5.75 17.55
N GLY A 23 3.80 6.78 16.70
CA GLY A 23 4.99 7.59 16.47
C GLY A 23 6.12 6.88 15.76
N VAL A 24 5.82 6.10 14.71
CA VAL A 24 6.84 5.37 13.94
C VAL A 24 7.55 6.31 12.97
N SER A 25 8.89 6.29 12.98
CA SER A 25 9.71 7.10 12.08
C SER A 25 10.79 6.25 11.43
N PHE A 26 10.93 6.35 10.11
CA PHE A 26 12.02 5.70 9.37
C PHE A 26 12.15 6.30 7.97
N GLU A 27 13.23 5.94 7.28
CA GLU A 27 13.47 6.34 5.91
C GLU A 27 13.97 5.13 5.11
N ILE A 28 13.42 4.94 3.90
CA ILE A 28 13.87 3.90 2.97
C ILE A 28 14.34 4.59 1.71
N LYS A 29 15.59 4.35 1.34
CA LYS A 29 16.20 4.92 0.15
C LYS A 29 15.89 4.10 -1.08
N GLU A 30 16.02 4.70 -2.25
CA GLU A 30 15.84 4.01 -3.51
C GLU A 30 16.79 2.81 -3.61
N GLY A 31 16.27 1.68 -4.08
CA GLY A 31 17.06 0.45 -4.22
C GLY A 31 17.23 -0.37 -2.96
N GLU A 32 16.74 0.09 -1.81
CA GLU A 32 16.82 -0.69 -0.58
C GLU A 32 15.79 -1.82 -0.52
N PHE A 33 16.20 -2.94 0.04
CA PHE A 33 15.33 -4.05 0.41
C PHE A 33 15.17 -4.05 1.94
N VAL A 34 13.94 -3.87 2.42
CA VAL A 34 13.66 -3.70 3.85
C VAL A 34 12.66 -4.76 4.33
N ALA A 35 12.94 -5.36 5.47
CA ALA A 35 12.03 -6.27 6.14
C ALA A 35 11.44 -5.62 7.39
N ILE A 36 10.12 -5.73 7.55
CA ILE A 36 9.42 -5.30 8.75
C ILE A 36 9.08 -6.53 9.57
N MET A 37 9.67 -6.63 10.75
CA MET A 37 9.57 -7.81 11.60
C MET A 37 8.91 -7.46 12.94
N GLY A 38 8.28 -8.46 13.54
CA GLY A 38 7.66 -8.33 14.85
C GLY A 38 6.58 -9.38 15.06
N PRO A 39 6.12 -9.57 16.31
CA PRO A 39 5.06 -10.53 16.60
C PRO A 39 3.74 -10.10 15.99
N SER A 40 2.81 -11.05 15.86
CA SER A 40 1.46 -10.80 15.40
C SER A 40 0.78 -9.73 16.27
N GLY A 41 0.06 -8.80 15.64
CA GLY A 41 -0.63 -7.74 16.38
C GLY A 41 0.21 -6.52 16.73
N CYS A 42 1.46 -6.44 16.26
CA CYS A 42 2.33 -5.29 16.54
C CYS A 42 2.19 -4.12 15.54
N GLY A 43 1.22 -4.20 14.62
CA GLY A 43 0.97 -3.13 13.66
C GLY A 43 1.64 -3.28 12.30
N LYS A 44 2.27 -4.43 12.02
CA LYS A 44 2.95 -4.67 10.72
C LYS A 44 2.01 -4.50 9.53
N SER A 45 0.85 -5.15 9.57
CA SER A 45 -0.13 -5.07 8.50
C SER A 45 -0.69 -3.66 8.34
N THR A 46 -0.92 -2.98 9.46
CA THR A 46 -1.39 -1.58 9.46
C THR A 46 -0.37 -0.67 8.79
N LEU A 47 0.92 -0.82 9.13
CA LEU A 47 1.98 -0.05 8.54
C LEU A 47 2.09 -0.31 7.03
N LEU A 48 2.04 -1.57 6.60
CA LEU A 48 2.11 -1.93 5.19
C LEU A 48 0.91 -1.39 4.40
N ASN A 49 -0.28 -1.38 4.98
CA ASN A 49 -1.48 -0.81 4.35
C ASN A 49 -1.33 0.69 4.13
N ILE A 50 -0.76 1.40 5.09
CA ILE A 50 -0.51 2.84 4.96
C ILE A 50 0.59 3.11 3.93
N LEU A 51 1.70 2.37 3.97
CA LEU A 51 2.79 2.51 3.01
C LEU A 51 2.31 2.22 1.58
N GLY A 52 1.39 1.27 1.42
CA GLY A 52 0.80 0.94 0.12
C GLY A 52 -0.34 1.84 -0.31
N LEU A 53 -0.66 2.87 0.44
CA LEU A 53 -1.75 3.82 0.17
C LEU A 53 -3.14 3.15 0.15
N LEU A 54 -3.30 2.06 0.88
CA LEU A 54 -4.59 1.41 1.07
C LEU A 54 -5.37 2.03 2.23
N ASP A 55 -4.69 2.74 3.11
CA ASP A 55 -5.29 3.42 4.26
C ASP A 55 -4.52 4.70 4.56
N ASN A 56 -5.11 5.59 5.34
CA ASN A 56 -4.48 6.82 5.81
C ASN A 56 -4.00 6.65 7.26
N PRO A 57 -2.89 7.29 7.64
CA PRO A 57 -2.52 7.39 9.04
C PRO A 57 -3.48 8.34 9.78
N SER A 58 -3.56 8.18 11.10
CA SER A 58 -4.29 9.11 11.98
C SER A 58 -3.47 10.38 12.25
N GLY A 59 -2.15 10.27 12.21
CA GLY A 59 -1.24 11.39 12.40
C GLY A 59 0.13 11.09 11.84
N GLY A 60 0.98 12.12 11.81
CA GLY A 60 2.32 12.00 11.29
C GLY A 60 2.42 12.36 9.80
N SER A 61 3.59 12.13 9.24
CA SER A 61 3.91 12.46 7.86
C SER A 61 4.40 11.21 7.11
N TYR A 62 4.01 11.08 5.86
CA TYR A 62 4.48 10.04 4.96
C TYR A 62 4.78 10.66 3.60
N GLU A 63 6.07 10.72 3.25
CA GLU A 63 6.52 11.18 1.94
C GLU A 63 6.92 9.99 1.07
N LEU A 64 6.39 9.93 -0.14
CA LEU A 64 6.72 8.92 -1.13
C LEU A 64 7.20 9.62 -2.40
N MET A 65 8.43 9.32 -2.82
CA MET A 65 9.07 9.94 -3.97
C MET A 65 9.03 11.48 -3.92
N GLY A 66 9.26 12.04 -2.73
CA GLY A 66 9.29 13.49 -2.52
C GLY A 66 7.94 14.16 -2.36
N GLN A 67 6.85 13.41 -2.38
CA GLN A 67 5.50 13.94 -2.24
C GLN A 67 4.86 13.51 -0.92
N GLU A 68 4.27 14.44 -0.18
CA GLU A 68 3.50 14.14 1.01
C GLU A 68 2.19 13.44 0.64
N VAL A 69 2.00 12.22 1.11
CA VAL A 69 0.82 11.40 0.75
C VAL A 69 -0.05 11.02 1.95
N ALA A 70 0.30 11.43 3.17
CA ALA A 70 -0.42 11.05 4.39
C ALA A 70 -1.86 11.56 4.43
N LYS A 71 -2.13 12.68 3.80
CA LYS A 71 -3.44 13.35 3.86
C LYS A 71 -4.23 13.26 2.56
N LEU A 72 -3.82 12.41 1.63
CA LEU A 72 -4.55 12.26 0.37
C LEU A 72 -5.93 11.65 0.60
N LYS A 73 -6.91 12.11 -0.16
CA LYS A 73 -8.24 11.50 -0.21
C LYS A 73 -8.13 10.15 -0.92
N GLU A 74 -9.08 9.26 -0.68
CA GLU A 74 -9.09 7.93 -1.27
C GLU A 74 -8.93 7.95 -2.79
N ARG A 75 -9.59 8.89 -3.46
CA ARG A 75 -9.48 9.06 -4.92
C ARG A 75 -8.05 9.37 -5.36
N ASP A 76 -7.37 10.26 -4.64
CA ASP A 76 -6.00 10.67 -4.97
C ASP A 76 -5.00 9.57 -4.59
N ARG A 77 -5.23 8.86 -3.50
CA ARG A 77 -4.43 7.70 -3.12
C ARG A 77 -4.48 6.61 -4.18
N THR A 78 -5.66 6.30 -4.67
CA THR A 78 -5.86 5.30 -5.72
C THR A 78 -5.12 5.70 -6.99
N ARG A 79 -5.22 6.96 -7.37
CA ARG A 79 -4.52 7.49 -8.55
C ARG A 79 -3.01 7.40 -8.40
N PHE A 80 -2.48 7.79 -7.23
CA PHE A 80 -1.04 7.77 -6.96
C PHE A 80 -0.49 6.35 -6.89
N ARG A 81 -1.24 5.43 -6.26
CA ARG A 81 -0.85 4.02 -6.14
C ARG A 81 -0.75 3.35 -7.51
N LYS A 82 -1.61 3.73 -8.42
CA LYS A 82 -1.69 3.15 -9.77
C LYS A 82 -0.40 3.44 -10.54
N GLY A 83 0.32 2.38 -10.90
CA GLY A 83 1.59 2.50 -11.61
C GLY A 83 2.82 2.77 -10.75
N ASN A 84 2.66 3.07 -9.46
CA ASN A 84 3.78 3.38 -8.56
C ASN A 84 4.01 2.32 -7.49
N ILE A 85 2.99 1.56 -7.09
CA ILE A 85 3.07 0.60 -6.00
C ILE A 85 2.51 -0.74 -6.46
N GLY A 86 3.27 -1.80 -6.21
CA GLY A 86 2.81 -3.18 -6.37
C GLY A 86 2.59 -3.83 -5.01
N PHE A 87 1.61 -4.71 -4.92
CA PHE A 87 1.25 -5.41 -3.69
C PHE A 87 1.29 -6.91 -3.90
N VAL A 88 1.88 -7.62 -2.92
CA VAL A 88 1.79 -9.07 -2.84
C VAL A 88 1.08 -9.39 -1.53
N PHE A 89 -0.11 -9.94 -1.60
CA PHE A 89 -0.93 -10.22 -0.43
C PHE A 89 -0.60 -11.58 0.17
N GLN A 90 -0.83 -11.71 1.47
CA GLN A 90 -0.72 -12.99 2.17
C GLN A 90 -1.81 -13.96 1.69
N SER A 91 -3.02 -13.44 1.43
CA SER A 91 -4.09 -14.18 0.76
C SER A 91 -3.96 -14.00 -0.75
N PHE A 92 -4.48 -14.94 -1.54
CA PHE A 92 -4.30 -14.91 -3.00
C PHE A 92 -4.97 -13.71 -3.68
N ASN A 93 -6.09 -13.21 -3.14
CA ASN A 93 -6.85 -12.07 -3.68
C ASN A 93 -7.19 -12.20 -5.16
N LEU A 94 -7.53 -13.42 -5.58
CA LEU A 94 -7.90 -13.72 -6.96
C LEU A 94 -9.41 -13.52 -7.15
N ILE A 95 -9.79 -13.09 -8.34
CA ILE A 95 -11.19 -13.04 -8.75
C ILE A 95 -11.56 -14.38 -9.37
N ASP A 96 -12.50 -15.10 -8.75
CA ASP A 96 -12.84 -16.47 -9.13
C ASP A 96 -13.42 -16.59 -10.53
N GLU A 97 -14.15 -15.57 -10.99
CA GLU A 97 -14.74 -15.54 -12.33
C GLU A 97 -13.72 -15.31 -13.44
N LEU A 98 -12.49 -14.93 -13.11
CA LEU A 98 -11.42 -14.70 -14.07
C LEU A 98 -10.44 -15.87 -14.09
N ASN A 99 -9.87 -16.16 -15.26
CA ASN A 99 -8.80 -17.16 -15.37
C ASN A 99 -7.45 -16.58 -14.87
N VAL A 100 -6.39 -17.40 -14.91
CA VAL A 100 -5.05 -16.98 -14.43
C VAL A 100 -4.54 -15.77 -15.21
N PHE A 101 -4.61 -15.81 -16.55
CA PHE A 101 -4.16 -14.70 -17.39
C PHE A 101 -4.91 -13.40 -17.05
N GLU A 102 -6.22 -13.47 -16.92
CA GLU A 102 -7.07 -12.30 -16.62
C GLU A 102 -6.77 -11.71 -15.25
N ASN A 103 -6.52 -12.54 -14.23
CA ASN A 103 -6.13 -12.05 -12.90
C ASN A 103 -4.79 -11.31 -12.93
N VAL A 104 -3.80 -11.83 -13.64
CA VAL A 104 -2.47 -11.20 -13.76
C VAL A 104 -2.56 -9.94 -14.63
N GLU A 105 -3.40 -9.94 -15.65
CA GLU A 105 -3.58 -8.83 -16.58
C GLU A 105 -4.30 -7.63 -15.96
N LEU A 106 -5.17 -7.84 -14.97
CA LEU A 106 -6.08 -6.84 -14.44
C LEU A 106 -5.42 -5.50 -14.07
N PRO A 107 -4.29 -5.45 -13.34
CA PRO A 107 -3.61 -4.19 -13.05
C PRO A 107 -3.17 -3.44 -14.31
N LEU A 108 -2.80 -4.15 -15.36
CA LEU A 108 -2.38 -3.55 -16.63
C LEU A 108 -3.56 -2.91 -17.38
N LYS A 109 -4.77 -3.46 -17.24
CA LYS A 109 -5.99 -2.82 -17.78
C LYS A 109 -6.25 -1.48 -17.11
N TYR A 110 -6.08 -1.41 -15.79
CA TYR A 110 -6.24 -0.15 -15.05
C TYR A 110 -5.22 0.90 -15.42
N LEU A 111 -4.06 0.51 -15.96
CA LEU A 111 -3.03 1.43 -16.45
C LEU A 111 -3.24 1.84 -17.91
N ASN A 112 -4.34 1.39 -18.54
CA ASN A 112 -4.65 1.66 -19.95
C ASN A 112 -3.59 1.13 -20.93
N ILE A 113 -2.96 0.01 -20.59
CA ILE A 113 -1.97 -0.64 -21.45
C ILE A 113 -2.71 -1.46 -22.52
N GLY A 114 -2.30 -1.35 -23.77
CA GLY A 114 -2.93 -2.03 -24.90
C GLY A 114 -2.88 -3.55 -24.80
N ALA A 115 -3.82 -4.24 -25.46
CA ALA A 115 -3.99 -5.69 -25.35
C ALA A 115 -2.73 -6.49 -25.75
N ALA A 116 -2.03 -6.09 -26.81
CA ALA A 116 -0.81 -6.77 -27.25
C ALA A 116 0.32 -6.68 -26.22
N GLU A 117 0.49 -5.50 -25.62
CA GLU A 117 1.49 -5.28 -24.57
C GLU A 117 1.12 -6.02 -23.28
N ARG A 118 -0.16 -6.07 -22.92
CA ARG A 118 -0.64 -6.85 -21.77
C ARG A 118 -0.27 -8.33 -21.93
N LYS A 119 -0.54 -8.90 -23.10
CA LYS A 119 -0.22 -10.30 -23.38
C LYS A 119 1.28 -10.56 -23.25
N ARG A 120 2.11 -9.67 -23.74
CA ARG A 120 3.57 -9.78 -23.65
C ARG A 120 4.05 -9.77 -22.19
N ARG A 121 3.50 -8.88 -21.35
CA ARG A 121 3.92 -8.74 -19.95
C ARG A 121 3.43 -9.88 -19.05
N VAL A 122 2.27 -10.44 -19.33
CA VAL A 122 1.71 -11.54 -18.53
C VAL A 122 2.40 -12.87 -18.83
N THR A 123 2.79 -13.12 -20.07
CA THR A 123 3.51 -14.33 -20.47
C THR A 123 5.02 -14.14 -20.33
#